data_8f929d76301fca3fe55ccb794bc91627
#
_entry.id   8f929d76301fca3fe55ccb794bc91627
#
_cell.length_a   1.000
_cell.length_b   1.000
_cell.length_c   1.000
_cell.angle_alpha   90.00
_cell.angle_beta   90.00
_cell.angle_gamma   90.00
#
_symmetry.space_group_name_H-M   'P 1'
#
loop_
_entity.id
_entity.type
_entity.pdbx_description
1 polymer ?
#
loop_
_entity_poly.entity_id
_entity_poly.type
_entity_poly.pdbx_seq_one_letter_code
_entity_poly.pdbx_strand_id
1 'polypeptide(L)'
;MINKKSRNEARIARHDRVRSKVVGNSETPRLNVFRSNGNIFAQIIDDSCDKTLVSASSIDKELKLTNGGNVEAAAKVGELLAKRAKKAKIAKVTFDRGGYLYHGRVEALANAARENGLEF
;
A
#
# COMPACT_ATOMS: atom_id res chain seq x y z
N MET A 1 -29.28 4.91 -23.22
CA MET A 1 -28.12 4.01 -23.00
C MET A 1 -27.44 4.35 -21.70
N ILE A 2 -27.24 3.37 -20.84
CA ILE A 2 -26.57 3.57 -19.54
C ILE A 2 -25.08 3.25 -19.71
N ASN A 3 -24.24 4.25 -19.49
CA ASN A 3 -22.80 4.04 -19.48
C ASN A 3 -22.36 3.57 -18.09
N LYS A 4 -21.82 2.37 -18.02
CA LYS A 4 -21.25 1.85 -16.79
C LYS A 4 -19.80 2.29 -16.69
N LYS A 5 -19.39 2.77 -15.53
CA LYS A 5 -17.99 3.06 -15.25
C LYS A 5 -17.20 1.76 -15.29
N SER A 6 -15.98 1.80 -15.82
CA SER A 6 -15.05 0.67 -15.73
C SER A 6 -14.71 0.40 -14.27
N ARG A 7 -14.17 -0.80 -13.99
CA ARG A 7 -13.71 -1.14 -12.65
C ARG A 7 -12.63 -0.17 -12.17
N ASN A 8 -11.73 0.26 -13.07
CA ASN A 8 -10.67 1.19 -12.73
C ASN A 8 -11.20 2.59 -12.44
N GLU A 9 -12.17 3.08 -13.21
CA GLU A 9 -12.82 4.36 -12.95
C GLU A 9 -13.52 4.37 -11.58
N ALA A 10 -14.23 3.29 -11.25
CA ALA A 10 -14.89 3.15 -9.96
C ALA A 10 -13.86 3.13 -8.81
N ARG A 11 -12.72 2.46 -8.99
CA ARG A 11 -11.63 2.44 -8.02
C ARG A 11 -11.06 3.84 -7.80
N ILE A 12 -10.80 4.58 -8.87
CA ILE A 12 -10.26 5.95 -8.81
C ILE A 12 -11.23 6.84 -8.02
N ALA A 13 -12.54 6.73 -8.30
CA ALA A 13 -13.55 7.51 -7.58
C ALA A 13 -13.55 7.18 -6.08
N ARG A 14 -13.42 5.90 -5.70
CA ARG A 14 -13.29 5.49 -4.29
C ARG A 14 -12.02 6.03 -3.66
N HIS A 15 -10.90 5.97 -4.39
CA HIS A 15 -9.63 6.50 -3.91
C HIS A 15 -9.71 8.00 -3.66
N ASP A 16 -10.32 8.76 -4.56
CA ASP A 16 -10.50 10.21 -4.39
C ASP A 16 -11.30 10.52 -3.13
N ARG A 17 -12.35 9.74 -2.84
CA ARG A 17 -13.13 9.91 -1.60
C ARG A 17 -12.31 9.64 -0.36
N VAL A 18 -11.49 8.59 -0.37
CA VAL A 18 -10.58 8.25 0.73
C VAL A 18 -9.52 9.33 0.89
N ARG A 19 -8.94 9.79 -0.22
CA ARG A 19 -7.87 10.79 -0.22
C ARG A 19 -8.32 12.15 0.32
N SER A 20 -9.60 12.48 0.25
CA SER A 20 -10.11 13.70 0.88
C SER A 20 -9.94 13.69 2.40
N LYS A 21 -9.79 12.50 3.01
CA LYS A 21 -9.66 12.30 4.45
C LYS A 21 -8.29 11.79 4.88
N VAL A 22 -7.50 11.27 3.95
CA VAL A 22 -6.20 10.62 4.23
C VAL A 22 -5.08 11.47 3.65
N VAL A 23 -4.33 12.12 4.53
CA VAL A 23 -3.17 12.93 4.18
C VAL A 23 -2.01 12.52 5.07
N GLY A 24 -0.86 12.20 4.48
CA GLY A 24 0.34 11.87 5.21
C GLY A 24 1.19 13.11 5.48
N ASN A 25 1.96 13.08 6.56
CA ASN A 25 2.94 14.12 6.89
C ASN A 25 4.24 13.47 7.39
N SER A 26 5.22 14.27 7.81
CA SER A 26 6.52 13.74 8.26
C SER A 26 6.44 12.87 9.51
N GLU A 27 5.46 13.11 10.39
CA GLU A 27 5.26 12.33 11.62
C GLU A 27 4.46 11.06 11.36
N THR A 28 3.44 11.16 10.52
CA THR A 28 2.55 10.05 10.17
C THR A 28 2.38 10.02 8.65
N PRO A 29 3.40 9.53 7.91
CA PRO A 29 3.31 9.47 6.46
C PRO A 29 2.24 8.50 5.99
N ARG A 30 1.82 8.64 4.75
CA ARG A 30 0.75 7.85 4.15
C ARG A 30 1.31 6.56 3.56
N LEU A 31 0.78 5.41 3.98
CA LEU A 31 1.07 4.12 3.35
C LEU A 31 0.05 3.90 2.23
N ASN A 32 0.50 3.94 1.00
CA ASN A 32 -0.32 3.76 -0.19
C ASN A 32 -0.08 2.39 -0.82
N VAL A 33 -1.15 1.74 -1.25
CA VAL A 33 -1.11 0.43 -1.91
C VAL A 33 -1.64 0.55 -3.33
N PHE A 34 -0.91 -0.04 -4.27
CA PHE A 34 -1.35 -0.20 -5.65
C PHE A 34 -1.20 -1.66 -6.05
N ARG A 35 -2.21 -2.23 -6.70
CA ARG A 35 -2.15 -3.61 -7.19
C ARG A 35 -2.52 -3.69 -8.66
N SER A 36 -1.85 -4.61 -9.36
CA SER A 36 -2.20 -5.06 -10.70
C SER A 36 -2.55 -6.55 -10.63
N ASN A 37 -2.91 -7.15 -11.76
CA ASN A 37 -3.21 -8.58 -11.81
C ASN A 37 -2.01 -9.44 -11.38
N GLY A 38 -0.82 -9.07 -11.79
CA GLY A 38 0.40 -9.86 -11.55
C GLY A 38 1.22 -9.43 -10.35
N ASN A 39 0.99 -8.24 -9.79
CA ASN A 39 1.86 -7.69 -8.76
C ASN A 39 1.14 -6.77 -7.78
N ILE A 40 1.80 -6.50 -6.65
CA ILE A 40 1.34 -5.54 -5.65
C ILE A 40 2.51 -4.64 -5.24
N PHE A 41 2.21 -3.36 -5.01
CA PHE A 41 3.17 -2.32 -4.69
C PHE A 41 2.71 -1.55 -3.46
N ALA A 42 3.64 -1.15 -2.62
CA ALA A 42 3.36 -0.33 -1.46
C ALA A 42 4.40 0.78 -1.32
N GLN A 43 3.96 1.96 -0.92
CA GLN A 43 4.82 3.13 -0.72
C GLN A 43 4.43 3.85 0.56
N ILE A 44 5.42 4.39 1.25
CA ILE A 44 5.19 5.30 2.38
C ILE A 44 5.59 6.69 1.90
N ILE A 45 4.64 7.62 1.88
CA ILE A 45 4.75 8.92 1.24
C ILE A 45 4.53 10.04 2.27
N ASP A 46 5.42 11.02 2.26
CA ASP A 46 5.24 12.28 2.98
C ASP A 46 4.58 13.29 2.04
N ASP A 47 3.28 13.53 2.23
CA ASP A 47 2.51 14.43 1.37
C ASP A 47 2.87 15.92 1.58
N SER A 48 3.54 16.27 2.67
CA SER A 48 3.96 17.65 2.92
C SER A 48 5.05 18.11 1.95
N CYS A 49 5.85 17.19 1.42
CA CYS A 49 6.92 17.48 0.46
C CYS A 49 6.87 16.57 -0.78
N ASP A 50 5.77 15.84 -0.97
CA ASP A 50 5.57 14.91 -2.09
C ASP A 50 6.73 13.93 -2.28
N LYS A 51 7.24 13.38 -1.18
CA LYS A 51 8.39 12.49 -1.21
C LYS A 51 8.02 11.08 -0.79
N THR A 52 8.42 10.09 -1.59
CA THR A 52 8.32 8.68 -1.22
C THR A 52 9.51 8.33 -0.32
N LEU A 53 9.20 8.00 0.93
CA LEU A 53 10.21 7.71 1.95
C LEU A 53 10.69 6.25 1.88
N VAL A 54 9.76 5.32 1.66
CA VAL A 54 10.02 3.88 1.64
C VAL A 54 9.10 3.25 0.60
N SER A 55 9.58 2.24 -0.09
CA SER A 55 8.77 1.46 -1.03
C SER A 55 9.11 -0.02 -0.97
N ALA A 56 8.17 -0.85 -1.36
CA ALA A 56 8.36 -2.29 -1.53
C ALA A 56 7.37 -2.81 -2.56
N SER A 57 7.70 -3.88 -3.24
CA SER A 57 6.83 -4.48 -4.24
C SER A 57 7.08 -5.97 -4.39
N SER A 58 6.13 -6.68 -4.99
CA SER A 58 6.27 -8.11 -5.28
C SER A 58 7.33 -8.42 -6.34
N ILE A 59 7.74 -7.43 -7.13
CA ILE A 59 8.85 -7.57 -8.10
C ILE A 59 10.22 -7.23 -7.50
N ASP A 60 10.25 -6.94 -6.21
CA ASP A 60 11.50 -6.59 -5.51
C ASP A 60 12.43 -7.79 -5.45
N LYS A 61 13.69 -7.58 -5.81
CA LYS A 61 14.71 -8.65 -5.87
C LYS A 61 14.96 -9.32 -4.53
N GLU A 62 14.77 -8.60 -3.41
CA GLU A 62 14.95 -9.16 -2.08
C GLU A 62 13.95 -10.27 -1.76
N LEU A 63 12.76 -10.24 -2.36
CA LEU A 63 11.71 -11.22 -2.09
C LEU A 63 11.84 -12.49 -2.92
N LYS A 64 12.46 -12.42 -4.10
CA LYS A 64 12.66 -13.56 -5.02
C LYS A 64 11.38 -14.35 -5.27
N LEU A 65 10.27 -13.65 -5.47
CA LEU A 65 8.97 -14.28 -5.68
C LEU A 65 8.82 -14.78 -7.11
N THR A 66 8.23 -15.96 -7.26
CA THR A 66 7.85 -16.52 -8.56
C THR A 66 6.49 -16.03 -9.03
N ASN A 67 5.60 -15.67 -8.11
CA ASN A 67 4.26 -15.14 -8.40
C ASN A 67 3.98 -13.98 -7.45
N GLY A 68 3.75 -12.80 -8.01
CA GLY A 68 3.49 -11.58 -7.25
C GLY A 68 2.01 -11.24 -7.08
N GLY A 69 1.11 -12.03 -7.66
CA GLY A 69 -0.31 -11.73 -7.73
C GLY A 69 -1.19 -12.39 -6.68
N ASN A 70 -0.64 -12.99 -5.64
CA ASN A 70 -1.39 -13.72 -4.62
C ASN A 70 -1.28 -13.09 -3.24
N VAL A 71 -2.04 -13.63 -2.28
CA VAL A 71 -2.09 -13.17 -0.89
C VAL A 71 -0.74 -13.35 -0.19
N GLU A 72 -0.05 -14.45 -0.46
CA GLU A 72 1.27 -14.72 0.14
C GLU A 72 2.31 -13.69 -0.29
N ALA A 73 2.29 -13.31 -1.57
CA ALA A 73 3.17 -12.27 -2.07
C ALA A 73 2.88 -10.92 -1.41
N ALA A 74 1.60 -10.58 -1.24
CA ALA A 74 1.19 -9.36 -0.56
C ALA A 74 1.68 -9.31 0.89
N ALA A 75 1.58 -10.42 1.60
CA ALA A 75 2.09 -10.53 2.97
C ALA A 75 3.60 -10.29 3.03
N LYS A 76 4.36 -10.86 2.09
CA LYS A 76 5.82 -10.65 2.01
C LYS A 76 6.18 -9.21 1.68
N VAL A 77 5.41 -8.55 0.83
CA VAL A 77 5.59 -7.12 0.53
C VAL A 77 5.35 -6.27 1.77
N GLY A 78 4.30 -6.56 2.54
CA GLY A 78 4.01 -5.87 3.80
C GLY A 78 5.13 -6.04 4.82
N GLU A 79 5.66 -7.24 4.96
CA GLU A 79 6.80 -7.53 5.83
C GLU A 79 8.05 -6.74 5.42
N LEU A 80 8.38 -6.75 4.13
CA LEU A 80 9.54 -6.03 3.60
C LEU A 80 9.39 -4.52 3.81
N LEU A 81 8.19 -3.98 3.54
CA LEU A 81 7.89 -2.56 3.72
C LEU A 81 8.10 -2.15 5.18
N ALA A 82 7.60 -2.96 6.13
CA ALA A 82 7.75 -2.69 7.55
C ALA A 82 9.23 -2.71 7.99
N LYS A 83 10.02 -3.65 7.47
CA LYS A 83 11.46 -3.71 7.74
C LYS A 83 12.19 -2.47 7.24
N ARG A 84 11.86 -2.03 6.03
CA ARG A 84 12.44 -0.82 5.43
C ARG A 84 12.00 0.44 6.17
N ALA A 85 10.74 0.51 6.60
CA ALA A 85 10.23 1.61 7.41
C ALA A 85 10.96 1.71 8.75
N LYS A 86 11.22 0.58 9.38
CA LYS A 86 11.96 0.52 10.64
C LYS A 86 13.38 1.06 10.49
N LYS A 87 14.07 0.72 9.40
CA LYS A 87 15.39 1.28 9.07
C LYS A 87 15.34 2.80 8.86
N ALA A 88 14.25 3.30 8.29
CA ALA A 88 14.02 4.73 8.08
C ALA A 88 13.45 5.44 9.31
N LYS A 89 13.29 4.72 10.44
CA LYS A 89 12.75 5.21 11.71
C LYS A 89 11.30 5.70 11.60
N ILE A 90 10.51 5.04 10.77
CA ILE A 90 9.07 5.28 10.61
C ILE A 90 8.33 4.20 11.40
N ALA A 91 7.55 4.62 12.42
CA ALA A 91 6.79 3.70 13.26
C ALA A 91 5.29 3.76 12.99
N LYS A 92 4.78 4.95 12.70
CA LYS A 92 3.35 5.19 12.47
C LYS A 92 3.08 5.65 11.05
N VAL A 93 2.00 5.13 10.45
CA VAL A 93 1.57 5.54 9.13
C VAL A 93 0.03 5.70 9.11
N THR A 94 -0.47 6.48 8.15
CA THR A 94 -1.88 6.56 7.84
C THR A 94 -2.14 5.66 6.62
N PHE A 95 -3.02 4.68 6.76
CA PHE A 95 -3.25 3.70 5.71
C PHE A 95 -4.19 4.23 4.62
N ASP A 96 -3.70 4.22 3.37
CA ASP A 96 -4.46 4.54 2.17
C ASP A 96 -4.51 3.31 1.28
N ARG A 97 -5.65 2.63 1.26
CA ARG A 97 -5.84 1.40 0.48
C ARG A 97 -5.97 1.63 -1.04
N GLY A 98 -5.83 2.86 -1.53
CA GLY A 98 -5.83 3.16 -2.95
C GLY A 98 -7.18 2.99 -3.66
N GLY A 99 -8.29 3.03 -2.92
CA GLY A 99 -9.63 2.79 -3.46
C GLY A 99 -9.96 1.31 -3.64
N TYR A 100 -9.06 0.40 -3.27
CA TYR A 100 -9.32 -1.04 -3.26
C TYR A 100 -10.12 -1.45 -2.04
N LEU A 101 -10.83 -2.57 -2.12
CA LEU A 101 -11.48 -3.14 -0.95
C LEU A 101 -10.44 -3.66 0.03
N TYR A 102 -10.68 -3.47 1.32
CA TYR A 102 -9.82 -3.99 2.38
C TYR A 102 -10.10 -5.49 2.54
N HIS A 103 -9.60 -6.28 1.59
CA HIS A 103 -9.81 -7.71 1.53
C HIS A 103 -8.71 -8.36 0.67
N GLY A 104 -8.45 -9.64 0.89
CA GLY A 104 -7.49 -10.41 0.11
C GLY A 104 -6.06 -9.86 0.21
N ARG A 105 -5.49 -9.47 -0.92
CA ARG A 105 -4.09 -9.00 -0.99
C ARG A 105 -3.83 -7.74 -0.18
N VAL A 106 -4.74 -6.78 -0.21
CA VAL A 106 -4.60 -5.51 0.53
C VAL A 106 -4.61 -5.77 2.04
N GLU A 107 -5.53 -6.59 2.51
CA GLU A 107 -5.61 -7.01 3.91
C GLU A 107 -4.36 -7.76 4.36
N ALA A 108 -3.89 -8.70 3.54
CA ALA A 108 -2.68 -9.49 3.85
C ALA A 108 -1.45 -8.60 3.98
N LEU A 109 -1.28 -7.61 3.11
CA LEU A 109 -0.20 -6.65 3.17
C LEU A 109 -0.28 -5.82 4.45
N ALA A 110 -1.45 -5.30 4.76
CA ALA A 110 -1.67 -4.47 5.95
C ALA A 110 -1.39 -5.26 7.24
N ASN A 111 -1.91 -6.49 7.33
CA ASN A 111 -1.69 -7.34 8.50
C ASN A 111 -0.21 -7.68 8.69
N ALA A 112 0.49 -8.03 7.62
CA ALA A 112 1.92 -8.33 7.67
C ALA A 112 2.74 -7.11 8.11
N ALA A 113 2.39 -5.92 7.62
CA ALA A 113 3.06 -4.69 8.03
C ALA A 113 2.84 -4.40 9.52
N ARG A 114 1.62 -4.60 10.03
CA ARG A 114 1.32 -4.44 11.46
C ARG A 114 2.07 -5.44 12.33
N GLU A 115 2.11 -6.70 11.92
CA GLU A 115 2.84 -7.76 12.64
C GLU A 115 4.34 -7.49 12.72
N ASN A 116 4.89 -6.75 11.77
CA ASN A 116 6.30 -6.42 11.71
C ASN A 116 6.63 -5.03 12.26
N GLY A 117 5.69 -4.39 12.93
CA GLY A 117 5.96 -3.21 13.73
C GLY A 117 5.39 -1.88 13.25
N LEU A 118 4.74 -1.82 12.09
CA LEU A 118 4.06 -0.61 11.67
C LEU A 118 2.75 -0.42 12.44
N GLU A 119 2.49 0.81 12.83
CA GLU A 119 1.31 1.17 13.62
C GLU A 119 0.35 2.00 12.76
N PHE A 120 -0.85 1.48 12.58
CA PHE A 120 -1.93 2.19 11.88
C PHE A 120 -3.28 1.51 12.09
#